data_8fd3a49ffbf6bf7b241c3a1cb159607b
#
_entry.id   8fd3a49ffbf6bf7b241c3a1cb159607b
#
_cell.length_a   1.000
_cell.length_b   1.000
_cell.length_c   1.000
_cell.angle_alpha   90.00
_cell.angle_beta   90.00
_cell.angle_gamma   90.00
#
_symmetry.space_group_name_H-M   'P 1'
#
loop_
_entity.id
_entity.type
_entity.pdbx_description
1 polymer ?
#
loop_
_entity_poly.entity_id
_entity_poly.type
_entity_poly.pdbx_seq_one_letter_code
_entity_poly.pdbx_strand_id
1 'polypeptide(L)' 'MVIDLVVTKTDDGYTGEVPSLKDCESWAHNEDDVIDKCVELVRFYANLSDETEMKIDRARRSGKKIIYKLIFEK' A
#
# COMPACT_ATOMS: atom_id res chain seq x y z
N MET A 1 -4.64 6.09 12.59
CA MET A 1 -4.28 6.77 11.32
C MET A 1 -4.75 5.94 10.14
N VAL A 2 -5.28 6.59 9.13
CA VAL A 2 -5.75 5.93 7.91
C VAL A 2 -5.10 6.62 6.72
N ILE A 3 -4.42 5.83 5.86
CA ILE A 3 -3.82 6.37 4.64
C ILE A 3 -4.18 5.48 3.45
N ASP A 4 -4.15 6.06 2.27
CA ASP A 4 -4.49 5.34 1.04
C ASP A 4 -3.27 4.63 0.46
N LEU A 5 -3.51 3.42 -0.03
CA LEU A 5 -2.58 2.69 -0.89
C LEU A 5 -3.27 2.50 -2.23
N VAL A 6 -2.67 3.01 -3.29
CA VAL A 6 -3.21 2.88 -4.64
C VAL A 6 -2.44 1.82 -5.40
N VAL A 7 -3.12 0.75 -5.77
CA VAL A 7 -2.53 -0.34 -6.55
C VAL A 7 -3.06 -0.23 -7.98
N THR A 8 -2.15 -0.18 -8.94
CA THR A 8 -2.49 -0.05 -10.35
C THR A 8 -1.98 -1.27 -11.12
N LYS A 9 -2.85 -1.91 -11.88
CA LYS A 9 -2.44 -3.01 -12.73
C LYS A 9 -1.71 -2.47 -13.97
N THR A 10 -0.57 -3.08 -14.28
CA THR A 10 0.24 -2.76 -15.46
C THR A 10 0.32 -3.97 -16.37
N ASP A 11 0.98 -3.84 -17.53
CA ASP A 11 1.08 -4.93 -18.51
C ASP A 11 1.79 -6.15 -17.96
N ASP A 12 2.76 -5.97 -17.09
CA ASP A 12 3.61 -7.07 -16.58
C ASP A 12 3.58 -7.22 -15.06
N GLY A 13 2.67 -6.54 -14.39
CA GLY A 13 2.56 -6.67 -12.94
C GLY A 13 1.67 -5.62 -12.33
N TYR A 14 2.05 -5.16 -11.14
CA TYR A 14 1.30 -4.16 -10.39
C TYR A 14 2.24 -3.13 -9.79
N THR A 15 1.81 -1.87 -9.80
CA THR A 15 2.50 -0.82 -9.07
C THR A 15 1.68 -0.47 -7.83
N GLY A 16 2.37 -0.11 -6.75
CA GLY A 16 1.73 0.36 -5.54
C GLY A 16 2.29 1.71 -5.17
N GLU A 17 1.44 2.59 -4.69
CA GLU A 17 1.82 3.94 -4.33
C GLU A 17 1.06 4.39 -3.10
N VAL A 18 1.75 5.07 -2.19
CA VAL A 18 1.12 5.70 -1.03
C VAL A 18 1.28 7.20 -1.18
N PRO A 19 0.27 7.90 -1.73
CA PRO A 19 0.40 9.32 -2.04
C PRO A 19 0.70 10.22 -0.84
N SER A 20 0.29 9.81 0.35
CA SER A 20 0.56 10.57 1.57
C SER A 20 2.02 10.59 1.98
N LEU A 21 2.83 9.68 1.44
CA LEU A 21 4.24 9.57 1.78
C LEU A 21 5.08 9.76 0.52
N LYS A 22 6.01 10.68 0.58
CA LYS A 22 6.87 10.97 -0.56
C LYS A 22 7.74 9.76 -0.90
N ASP A 23 7.80 9.42 -2.19
CA ASP A 23 8.61 8.34 -2.72
C ASP A 23 8.24 6.95 -2.19
N CYS A 24 7.05 6.81 -1.62
CA CYS A 24 6.57 5.51 -1.15
C CYS A 24 5.83 4.80 -2.28
N GLU A 25 6.58 4.12 -3.14
CA GLU A 25 6.03 3.36 -4.25
C GLU A 25 6.84 2.10 -4.50
N SER A 26 6.21 1.10 -5.11
CA SER A 26 6.86 -0.16 -5.38
C SER A 26 6.21 -0.85 -6.58
N TRP A 27 6.81 -1.94 -7.03
CA TRP A 27 6.30 -2.76 -8.12
C TRP A 27 6.48 -4.24 -7.77
N ALA A 28 5.54 -5.07 -8.22
CA ALA A 28 5.65 -6.52 -8.06
C ALA A 28 4.87 -7.22 -9.16
N HIS A 29 5.12 -8.51 -9.34
CA HIS A 29 4.44 -9.31 -10.36
C HIS A 29 2.98 -9.56 -10.03
N ASN A 30 2.63 -9.59 -8.74
CA ASN A 30 1.25 -9.83 -8.33
C ASN A 30 0.81 -8.82 -7.27
N GLU A 31 -0.51 -8.77 -7.07
CA GLU A 31 -1.12 -7.78 -6.19
C GLU A 31 -0.70 -7.95 -4.74
N ASP A 32 -0.70 -9.20 -4.24
CA ASP A 32 -0.36 -9.45 -2.84
C ASP A 32 1.06 -9.01 -2.52
N ASP A 33 2.00 -9.26 -3.42
CA ASP A 33 3.40 -8.88 -3.21
C ASP A 33 3.58 -7.37 -3.22
N VAL A 34 2.89 -6.64 -4.11
CA VAL A 34 3.02 -5.18 -4.15
C VAL A 34 2.42 -4.56 -2.89
N ILE A 35 1.32 -5.12 -2.39
CA ILE A 35 0.72 -4.66 -1.13
C ILE A 35 1.70 -4.87 0.01
N ASP A 36 2.31 -6.05 0.10
CA ASP A 36 3.28 -6.35 1.17
C ASP A 36 4.48 -5.41 1.12
N LYS A 37 4.99 -5.14 -0.07
CA LYS A 37 6.11 -4.21 -0.22
C LYS A 37 5.75 -2.79 0.21
N CYS A 38 4.57 -2.33 -0.17
CA CYS A 38 4.11 -0.99 0.22
C CYS A 38 3.86 -0.91 1.73
N VAL A 39 3.31 -1.96 2.33
CA VAL A 39 3.12 -1.99 3.79
C VAL A 39 4.46 -1.89 4.51
N GLU A 40 5.48 -2.61 4.04
CA GLU A 40 6.81 -2.51 4.64
C GLU A 40 7.39 -1.10 4.52
N LEU A 41 7.19 -0.45 3.36
CA LEU A 41 7.65 0.92 3.17
C LEU A 41 6.92 1.89 4.10
N VAL A 42 5.61 1.71 4.28
CA VAL A 42 4.85 2.54 5.21
C VAL A 42 5.38 2.37 6.63
N ARG A 43 5.64 1.15 7.06
CA ARG A 43 6.21 0.89 8.39
C ARG A 43 7.54 1.60 8.56
N PHE A 44 8.37 1.58 7.54
CA PHE A 44 9.66 2.25 7.57
C PHE A 44 9.50 3.78 7.65
N TYR A 45 8.72 4.36 6.74
CA TYR A 45 8.57 5.82 6.68
C TYR A 45 7.80 6.39 7.88
N ALA A 46 6.83 5.66 8.39
CA ALA A 46 6.06 6.08 9.57
C ALA A 46 6.74 5.70 10.89
N ASN A 47 7.89 5.03 10.81
CA ASN A 47 8.65 4.59 11.97
C ASN A 47 7.83 3.70 12.92
N LEU A 48 7.11 2.74 12.33
CA LEU A 48 6.28 1.80 13.09
C LEU A 48 7.09 0.58 13.48
N SER A 49 6.79 0.01 14.66
CA SER A 49 7.39 -1.25 15.06
C SER A 49 6.75 -2.41 14.29
N ASP A 50 7.44 -3.55 14.23
CA ASP A 50 6.90 -4.76 13.60
C ASP A 50 5.67 -5.28 14.33
N GLU A 51 5.48 -4.88 15.58
CA GLU A 51 4.35 -5.30 16.39
C GLU A 51 3.09 -4.45 16.15
N THR A 52 3.24 -3.32 15.46
CA THR A 52 2.10 -2.47 15.17
C THR A 52 1.15 -3.18 14.22
N GLU A 53 -0.09 -3.38 14.66
CA GLU A 53 -1.11 -4.00 13.84
C GLU A 53 -1.50 -3.05 12.70
N MET A 54 -1.55 -3.57 11.49
CA MET A 54 -1.99 -2.80 10.34
C MET A 54 -3.12 -3.55 9.64
N LYS A 55 -4.27 -2.90 9.53
CA LYS A 55 -5.41 -3.44 8.80
C LYS A 55 -5.39 -2.91 7.38
N ILE A 56 -5.72 -3.77 6.44
CA ILE A 56 -5.75 -3.43 5.02
C ILE A 56 -7.16 -3.69 4.52
N ASP A 57 -7.91 -2.63 4.23
CA ASP A 57 -9.27 -2.73 3.72
C ASP A 57 -9.32 -2.26 2.28
N ARG A 58 -9.97 -3.06 1.42
CA ARG A 58 -10.24 -2.64 0.05
C ARG A 58 -11.38 -1.63 0.08
N ALA A 59 -11.07 -0.38 -0.23
CA ALA A 59 -12.05 0.68 -0.15
C ALA A 59 -12.80 0.89 -1.48
N ARG A 60 -12.08 0.79 -2.61
CA ARG A 60 -12.66 1.15 -3.88
C ARG A 60 -11.89 0.55 -5.05
N ARG A 61 -12.62 0.24 -6.13
CA ARG A 61 -12.01 -0.21 -7.37
C ARG A 61 -12.50 0.72 -8.50
N SER A 62 -11.58 1.19 -9.32
CA SER A 62 -11.88 2.06 -10.44
C SER A 62 -10.98 1.69 -11.62
N GLY A 63 -11.53 0.97 -12.60
CA GLY A 63 -10.76 0.52 -13.76
C GLY A 63 -9.61 -0.38 -13.33
N LYS A 64 -8.38 0.02 -13.67
CA LYS A 64 -7.17 -0.73 -13.35
C LYS A 64 -6.62 -0.39 -11.97
N LYS A 65 -7.25 0.52 -11.25
CA LYS A 65 -6.79 0.97 -9.93
C LYS A 65 -7.67 0.40 -8.83
N ILE A 66 -7.02 -0.02 -7.76
CA ILE A 66 -7.69 -0.47 -6.55
C ILE A 66 -7.14 0.36 -5.41
N ILE A 67 -8.02 0.98 -4.63
CA ILE A 67 -7.60 1.79 -3.50
C ILE A 67 -7.87 1.02 -2.23
N TYR A 68 -6.81 0.83 -1.46
CA TYR A 68 -6.86 0.19 -0.14
C TYR A 68 -6.69 1.25 0.94
N LYS A 69 -7.30 1.02 2.07
CA LYS A 69 -7.09 1.84 3.26
C LYS A 69 -6.15 1.08 4.19
N LEU A 70 -5.06 1.71 4.56
CA LEU A 70 -4.14 1.18 5.57
C LEU A 70 -4.47 1.84 6.88
N ILE A 71 -4.88 1.04 7.86
CA ILE A 71 -5.38 1.52 9.14
C ILE A 71 -4.45 1.04 10.24
N PHE A 72 -3.86 1.98 10.98
CA PHE A 72 -2.94 1.65 12.06
C PHE A 72 -2.89 2.74 13.11
N GLU A 73 -2.42 2.37 14.29
CA GLU A 73 -2.18 3.30 15.39
C GLU A 73 -0.68 3.59 15.46
N LYS A 74 -0.36 4.86 15.58
CA LYS A 74 1.04 5.25 15.69
C LYS A 74 1.41 5.60 17.11
#